data_a83527e7e5ddb6e4f31d115c0476deb8
#
_entry.id   a83527e7e5ddb6e4f31d115c0476deb8
#
_cell.length_a   1.000
_cell.length_b   1.000
_cell.length_c   1.000
_cell.angle_alpha   90.00
_cell.angle_beta   90.00
_cell.angle_gamma   90.00
#
_symmetry.space_group_name_H-M   'P 1'
#
loop_
_entity.id
_entity.type
_entity.pdbx_description
1 polymer ?
#
loop_
_entity_poly.entity_id
_entity_poly.type
_entity_poly.pdbx_seq_one_letter_code
_entity_poly.pdbx_strand_id
1 'polypeptide(L)'
;MDVGRRIRELRVRRGLVIEDLARKSGLSKPYISQVETGKASPSLQTVQKLAQALGVPLTYLFVEEAFGCHVTRRHERRAVSFGDPDKLVFFLSAPNRSLEMLLLEIPSGYTAGGRTHSHEGEECHWVLEGTITAVQGDQRFVLARGDSFHWDGSVPHRIENHGPEVARLLVARTPPGFLNVTFYEARPERADESVGSERPSRGRPARRRLPRESHRKGWPQ
;
A
#
# COMPACT_ATOMS: atom_id res chain seq x y z
N MET A 1 -24.41 7.73 2.50
CA MET A 1 -23.47 6.91 1.74
C MET A 1 -24.24 6.06 0.76
N ASP A 2 -23.92 6.14 -0.54
CA ASP A 2 -24.67 5.43 -1.61
C ASP A 2 -23.82 4.27 -2.15
N VAL A 3 -24.05 3.08 -1.62
CA VAL A 3 -23.37 1.82 -2.01
C VAL A 3 -23.63 1.49 -3.48
N GLY A 4 -24.83 1.80 -4.00
CA GLY A 4 -25.18 1.54 -5.39
C GLY A 4 -24.35 2.39 -6.36
N ARG A 5 -24.21 3.67 -6.08
CA ARG A 5 -23.33 4.57 -6.83
C ARG A 5 -21.88 4.06 -6.81
N ARG A 6 -21.41 3.58 -5.67
CA ARG A 6 -20.06 3.06 -5.51
C ARG A 6 -19.82 1.79 -6.34
N ILE A 7 -20.80 0.87 -6.36
CA ILE A 7 -20.76 -0.32 -7.21
C ILE A 7 -20.63 0.08 -8.69
N ARG A 8 -21.45 1.04 -9.14
CA ARG A 8 -21.40 1.56 -10.51
C ARG A 8 -20.04 2.15 -10.88
N GLU A 9 -19.47 3.00 -10.01
CA GLU A 9 -18.16 3.60 -10.21
C GLU A 9 -17.07 2.54 -10.38
N LEU A 10 -17.03 1.55 -9.50
CA LEU A 10 -16.07 0.46 -9.57
C LEU A 10 -16.23 -0.40 -10.81
N ARG A 11 -17.48 -0.70 -11.21
CA ARG A 11 -17.77 -1.45 -12.43
C ARG A 11 -17.23 -0.71 -13.67
N VAL A 12 -17.57 0.58 -13.79
CA VAL A 12 -17.16 1.41 -14.93
C VAL A 12 -15.63 1.56 -14.99
N ARG A 13 -14.96 1.79 -13.86
CA ARG A 13 -13.50 1.86 -13.78
C ARG A 13 -12.78 0.59 -14.23
N ARG A 14 -13.43 -0.56 -14.07
CA ARG A 14 -12.93 -1.86 -14.54
C ARG A 14 -13.32 -2.22 -15.95
N GLY A 15 -13.93 -1.28 -16.68
CA GLY A 15 -14.40 -1.50 -18.04
C GLY A 15 -15.50 -2.55 -18.15
N LEU A 16 -16.16 -2.91 -17.03
CA LEU A 16 -17.21 -3.93 -17.05
C LEU A 16 -18.55 -3.33 -17.48
N VAL A 17 -19.28 -4.03 -18.34
CA VAL A 17 -20.70 -3.74 -18.59
C VAL A 17 -21.56 -4.40 -17.50
N ILE A 18 -22.81 -3.98 -17.37
CA ILE A 18 -23.74 -4.54 -16.35
C ILE A 18 -23.89 -6.05 -16.53
N GLU A 19 -23.89 -6.55 -17.77
CA GLU A 19 -23.96 -7.95 -18.11
C GLU A 19 -22.82 -8.78 -17.52
N ASP A 20 -21.61 -8.23 -17.54
CA ASP A 20 -20.44 -8.90 -16.95
C ASP A 20 -20.57 -9.03 -15.45
N LEU A 21 -21.02 -7.94 -14.80
CA LEU A 21 -21.24 -7.95 -13.35
C LEU A 21 -22.36 -8.91 -12.96
N ALA A 22 -23.42 -8.97 -13.76
CA ALA A 22 -24.54 -9.90 -13.57
C ALA A 22 -24.06 -11.36 -13.65
N ARG A 23 -23.28 -11.69 -14.68
CA ARG A 23 -22.70 -13.03 -14.87
C ARG A 23 -21.78 -13.41 -13.73
N LYS A 24 -20.90 -12.51 -13.31
CA LYS A 24 -19.91 -12.76 -12.23
C LYS A 24 -20.56 -12.87 -10.85
N SER A 25 -21.61 -12.10 -10.59
CA SER A 25 -22.29 -12.07 -9.27
C SER A 25 -23.43 -13.06 -9.11
N GLY A 26 -23.92 -13.64 -10.23
CA GLY A 26 -25.13 -14.46 -10.25
C GLY A 26 -26.42 -13.68 -9.99
N LEU A 27 -26.40 -12.35 -10.17
CA LEU A 27 -27.55 -11.47 -9.99
C LEU A 27 -28.14 -11.06 -11.33
N SER A 28 -29.44 -10.71 -11.37
CA SER A 28 -30.07 -10.26 -12.60
C SER A 28 -29.62 -8.84 -12.99
N LYS A 29 -29.44 -8.59 -14.28
CA LYS A 29 -29.10 -7.26 -14.81
C LYS A 29 -30.07 -6.15 -14.36
N PRO A 30 -31.44 -6.35 -14.42
CA PRO A 30 -32.35 -5.33 -13.93
C PRO A 30 -32.15 -4.98 -12.46
N TYR A 31 -31.87 -5.99 -11.62
CA TYR A 31 -31.62 -5.77 -10.19
C TYR A 31 -30.35 -4.97 -9.94
N ILE A 32 -29.23 -5.31 -10.60
CA ILE A 32 -27.99 -4.53 -10.50
C ILE A 32 -28.22 -3.09 -10.94
N SER A 33 -28.95 -2.86 -12.04
CA SER A 33 -29.28 -1.52 -12.49
C SER A 33 -30.09 -0.72 -11.45
N GLN A 34 -31.04 -1.38 -10.78
CA GLN A 34 -31.83 -0.76 -9.71
C GLN A 34 -30.94 -0.41 -8.49
N VAL A 35 -30.02 -1.29 -8.13
CA VAL A 35 -29.05 -1.04 -7.05
C VAL A 35 -28.15 0.14 -7.42
N GLU A 36 -27.56 0.15 -8.60
CA GLU A 36 -26.65 1.21 -9.07
C GLU A 36 -27.33 2.59 -9.17
N THR A 37 -28.64 2.62 -9.36
CA THR A 37 -29.43 3.86 -9.46
C THR A 37 -30.14 4.23 -8.14
N GLY A 38 -29.89 3.49 -7.05
CA GLY A 38 -30.51 3.73 -5.75
C GLY A 38 -31.99 3.38 -5.67
N LYS A 39 -32.55 2.71 -6.70
CA LYS A 39 -33.96 2.26 -6.75
C LYS A 39 -34.21 0.98 -5.96
N ALA A 40 -33.16 0.23 -5.62
CA ALA A 40 -33.21 -0.94 -4.77
C ALA A 40 -32.10 -0.87 -3.72
N SER A 41 -32.42 -1.21 -2.47
CA SER A 41 -31.44 -1.36 -1.40
C SER A 41 -30.95 -2.81 -1.34
N PRO A 42 -29.67 -3.08 -1.62
CA PRO A 42 -29.13 -4.43 -1.57
C PRO A 42 -28.96 -4.92 -0.12
N SER A 43 -29.23 -6.20 0.11
CA SER A 43 -28.86 -6.85 1.38
C SER A 43 -27.33 -6.95 1.51
N LEU A 44 -26.82 -7.13 2.73
CA LEU A 44 -25.38 -7.32 2.98
C LEU A 44 -24.81 -8.49 2.14
N GLN A 45 -25.57 -9.59 2.03
CA GLN A 45 -25.17 -10.73 1.20
C GLN A 45 -25.06 -10.36 -0.28
N THR A 46 -25.96 -9.52 -0.77
CA THR A 46 -25.91 -9.01 -2.16
C THR A 46 -24.70 -8.13 -2.37
N VAL A 47 -24.42 -7.23 -1.43
CA VAL A 47 -23.23 -6.35 -1.47
C VAL A 47 -21.95 -7.19 -1.47
N GLN A 48 -21.90 -8.27 -0.68
CA GLN A 48 -20.76 -9.18 -0.65
C GLN A 48 -20.56 -9.90 -2.00
N LYS A 49 -21.62 -10.39 -2.65
CA LYS A 49 -21.55 -10.98 -4.01
C LYS A 49 -21.04 -9.98 -5.04
N LEU A 50 -21.51 -8.72 -4.96
CA LEU A 50 -21.07 -7.66 -5.86
C LEU A 50 -19.61 -7.26 -5.61
N ALA A 51 -19.17 -7.21 -4.35
CA ALA A 51 -17.77 -6.98 -3.99
C ALA A 51 -16.87 -8.07 -4.58
N GLN A 52 -17.24 -9.36 -4.40
CA GLN A 52 -16.51 -10.49 -4.99
C GLN A 52 -16.46 -10.40 -6.51
N ALA A 53 -17.59 -10.15 -7.15
CA ALA A 53 -17.68 -10.04 -8.62
C ALA A 53 -16.86 -8.87 -9.18
N LEU A 54 -16.74 -7.82 -8.39
CA LEU A 54 -15.87 -6.67 -8.66
C LEU A 54 -14.41 -6.92 -8.24
N GLY A 55 -14.09 -8.00 -7.53
CA GLY A 55 -12.74 -8.27 -7.02
C GLY A 55 -12.27 -7.22 -6.03
N VAL A 56 -13.13 -6.75 -5.11
CA VAL A 56 -12.79 -5.79 -4.06
C VAL A 56 -13.22 -6.32 -2.69
N PRO A 57 -12.52 -5.95 -1.61
CA PRO A 57 -13.02 -6.20 -0.27
C PRO A 57 -14.40 -5.57 -0.05
N LEU A 58 -15.24 -6.21 0.75
CA LEU A 58 -16.58 -5.68 1.08
C LEU A 58 -16.51 -4.25 1.64
N THR A 59 -15.54 -3.98 2.49
CA THR A 59 -15.29 -2.66 3.09
C THR A 59 -15.08 -1.56 2.06
N TYR A 60 -14.59 -1.90 0.90
CA TYR A 60 -14.34 -1.00 -0.22
C TYR A 60 -15.62 -0.33 -0.77
N LEU A 61 -16.75 -1.02 -0.66
CA LEU A 61 -18.04 -0.49 -1.08
C LEU A 61 -18.62 0.53 -0.10
N PHE A 62 -18.02 0.61 1.10
CA PHE A 62 -18.47 1.48 2.19
C PHE A 62 -17.55 2.66 2.47
N VAL A 63 -16.45 2.80 1.75
CA VAL A 63 -15.54 3.94 1.89
C VAL A 63 -15.93 5.04 0.90
N GLU A 64 -16.22 6.23 1.41
CA GLU A 64 -16.38 7.41 0.55
C GLU A 64 -15.01 7.80 -0.02
N GLU A 65 -14.91 7.84 -1.36
CA GLU A 65 -13.77 8.50 -1.99
C GLU A 65 -13.86 10.00 -1.75
N ALA A 66 -12.96 10.52 -0.97
CA ALA A 66 -12.66 11.94 -1.05
C ALA A 66 -12.09 12.22 -2.46
N PHE A 67 -12.87 12.84 -3.32
CA PHE A 67 -12.37 13.40 -4.57
C PHE A 67 -11.38 14.50 -4.21
N GLY A 68 -10.10 14.32 -4.50
CA GLY A 68 -9.10 15.30 -4.19
C GLY A 68 -7.70 14.71 -4.02
N CYS A 69 -6.78 15.56 -3.62
CA CYS A 69 -5.44 15.16 -3.25
C CYS A 69 -5.48 14.39 -1.92
N HIS A 70 -4.91 13.18 -1.92
CA HIS A 70 -4.69 12.41 -0.70
C HIS A 70 -3.25 12.61 -0.24
N VAL A 71 -3.07 13.05 0.99
CA VAL A 71 -1.75 13.27 1.58
C VAL A 71 -1.55 12.25 2.69
N THR A 72 -0.52 11.42 2.55
CA THR A 72 -0.08 10.50 3.60
C THR A 72 1.17 11.08 4.27
N ARG A 73 1.05 11.55 5.50
CA ARG A 73 2.18 12.06 6.27
C ARG A 73 3.04 10.90 6.79
N ARG A 74 4.35 11.12 6.91
CA ARG A 74 5.29 10.07 7.36
C ARG A 74 4.86 9.42 8.68
N HIS A 75 4.42 10.22 9.65
CA HIS A 75 4.00 9.76 10.97
C HIS A 75 2.60 9.11 11.01
N GLU A 76 1.83 9.22 9.91
CA GLU A 76 0.49 8.62 9.77
C GLU A 76 0.51 7.31 8.98
N ARG A 77 1.66 6.91 8.45
CA ARG A 77 1.80 5.70 7.65
C ARG A 77 1.45 4.49 8.50
N ARG A 78 0.60 3.64 7.98
CA ARG A 78 0.29 2.35 8.59
C ARG A 78 1.34 1.35 8.13
N ALA A 79 2.04 0.75 9.07
CA ALA A 79 2.90 -0.39 8.81
C ALA A 79 2.07 -1.67 8.90
N VAL A 80 2.28 -2.56 7.96
CA VAL A 80 1.64 -3.87 7.90
C VAL A 80 2.71 -4.91 7.64
N SER A 81 2.60 -6.03 8.31
CA SER A 81 3.45 -7.20 8.10
C SER A 81 2.67 -8.26 7.33
N PHE A 82 3.14 -8.62 6.13
CA PHE A 82 2.49 -9.61 5.27
C PHE A 82 3.11 -10.99 5.47
N GLY A 83 2.54 -11.78 6.36
CA GLY A 83 2.93 -13.17 6.54
C GLY A 83 4.36 -13.39 7.05
N ASP A 84 5.10 -12.32 7.31
CA ASP A 84 6.43 -12.29 7.87
C ASP A 84 6.56 -11.07 8.79
N PRO A 85 6.72 -11.28 10.11
CA PRO A 85 6.73 -10.19 11.08
C PRO A 85 7.92 -9.22 10.90
N ASP A 86 8.96 -9.65 10.20
CA ASP A 86 10.18 -8.87 10.05
C ASP A 86 10.15 -7.93 8.85
N LYS A 87 9.30 -8.21 7.84
CA LYS A 87 9.14 -7.36 6.66
C LYS A 87 8.02 -6.34 6.88
N LEU A 88 8.34 -5.05 6.87
CA LEU A 88 7.37 -3.97 7.01
C LEU A 88 6.95 -3.42 5.65
N VAL A 89 5.66 -3.20 5.50
CA VAL A 89 5.06 -2.59 4.32
C VAL A 89 4.26 -1.37 4.73
N PHE A 90 4.59 -0.21 4.18
CA PHE A 90 3.90 1.05 4.45
C PHE A 90 3.10 1.46 3.22
N PHE A 91 1.83 1.77 3.41
CA PHE A 91 0.97 2.31 2.35
C PHE A 91 1.22 3.80 2.17
N LEU A 92 1.56 4.20 0.94
CA LEU A 92 1.84 5.58 0.58
C LEU A 92 0.72 6.24 -0.22
N SER A 93 -0.07 5.44 -0.94
CA SER A 93 -1.20 5.92 -1.75
C SER A 93 -2.51 5.86 -0.99
N ALA A 94 -3.50 6.60 -1.48
CA ALA A 94 -4.86 6.48 -1.00
C ALA A 94 -5.39 5.06 -1.19
N PRO A 95 -6.13 4.51 -0.21
CA PRO A 95 -6.89 3.31 -0.44
C PRO A 95 -7.91 3.55 -1.57
N ASN A 96 -8.34 2.49 -2.23
CA ASN A 96 -9.42 2.55 -3.24
C ASN A 96 -9.05 3.23 -4.56
N ARG A 97 -7.76 3.31 -4.90
CA ARG A 97 -7.28 3.78 -6.20
C ARG A 97 -6.79 2.61 -7.06
N SER A 98 -6.68 2.84 -8.37
CA SER A 98 -6.17 1.81 -9.30
C SER A 98 -4.67 1.57 -9.15
N LEU A 99 -3.94 2.61 -8.74
CA LEU A 99 -2.51 2.54 -8.46
C LEU A 99 -2.29 2.46 -6.96
N GLU A 100 -1.54 1.48 -6.51
CA GLU A 100 -1.05 1.36 -5.15
C GLU A 100 0.44 1.66 -5.10
N MET A 101 0.84 2.51 -4.16
CA MET A 101 2.25 2.77 -3.87
C MET A 101 2.57 2.34 -2.45
N LEU A 102 3.66 1.58 -2.31
CA LEU A 102 4.13 1.01 -1.06
C LEU A 102 5.59 1.38 -0.84
N LEU A 103 5.98 1.50 0.42
CA LEU A 103 7.37 1.44 0.85
C LEU A 103 7.57 0.11 1.57
N LEU A 104 8.53 -0.68 1.11
CA LEU A 104 8.96 -1.91 1.76
C LEU A 104 10.22 -1.65 2.57
N GLU A 105 10.26 -2.12 3.81
CA GLU A 105 11.48 -2.25 4.60
C GLU A 105 11.77 -3.73 4.80
N ILE A 106 12.91 -4.18 4.27
CA ILE A 106 13.32 -5.59 4.24
C ILE A 106 14.58 -5.72 5.08
N PRO A 107 14.50 -6.41 6.23
CA PRO A 107 15.62 -6.53 7.14
C PRO A 107 16.81 -7.29 6.50
N SER A 108 17.99 -7.08 7.07
CA SER A 108 19.19 -7.86 6.73
C SER A 108 18.94 -9.35 6.94
N GLY A 109 19.43 -10.19 6.01
CA GLY A 109 19.29 -11.63 6.07
C GLY A 109 17.91 -12.18 5.69
N TYR A 110 17.00 -11.33 5.23
CA TYR A 110 15.66 -11.74 4.85
C TYR A 110 15.64 -12.56 3.55
N THR A 111 15.08 -13.78 3.60
CA THR A 111 15.04 -14.69 2.45
C THR A 111 13.63 -15.16 2.10
N ALA A 112 12.60 -14.60 2.73
CA ALA A 112 11.22 -15.09 2.63
C ALA A 112 11.05 -16.59 2.99
N GLY A 113 12.06 -17.21 3.62
CA GLY A 113 12.11 -18.66 3.85
C GLY A 113 12.07 -19.47 2.54
N GLY A 114 12.53 -18.90 1.42
CA GLY A 114 12.46 -19.51 0.09
C GLY A 114 11.06 -19.52 -0.54
N ARG A 115 10.03 -19.04 0.16
CA ARG A 115 8.65 -19.01 -0.35
C ARG A 115 8.50 -17.95 -1.43
N THR A 116 7.73 -18.27 -2.46
CA THR A 116 7.31 -17.32 -3.50
C THR A 116 5.82 -17.06 -3.36
N HIS A 117 5.37 -15.94 -3.89
CA HIS A 117 3.95 -15.62 -4.03
C HIS A 117 3.69 -15.13 -5.45
N SER A 118 2.42 -15.13 -5.83
CA SER A 118 1.96 -14.57 -7.10
C SER A 118 0.61 -13.89 -6.88
N HIS A 119 0.30 -12.92 -7.72
CA HIS A 119 -0.95 -12.19 -7.72
C HIS A 119 -1.25 -11.66 -9.11
N GLU A 120 -2.48 -11.20 -9.35
CA GLU A 120 -2.86 -10.55 -10.60
C GLU A 120 -2.18 -9.18 -10.71
N GLY A 121 -1.80 -8.80 -11.96
CA GLY A 121 -1.30 -7.48 -12.29
C GLY A 121 0.21 -7.38 -12.36
N GLU A 122 0.70 -6.17 -12.28
CA GLU A 122 2.12 -5.85 -12.47
C GLU A 122 2.65 -4.95 -11.35
N GLU A 123 3.94 -5.05 -11.10
CA GLU A 123 4.63 -4.24 -10.10
C GLU A 123 5.93 -3.65 -10.67
N CYS A 124 6.14 -2.37 -10.41
CA CYS A 124 7.40 -1.69 -10.67
C CYS A 124 8.05 -1.32 -9.33
N HIS A 125 9.33 -1.66 -9.18
CA HIS A 125 10.10 -1.50 -7.96
C HIS A 125 11.29 -0.58 -8.20
N TRP A 126 11.60 0.25 -7.21
CA TRP A 126 12.81 1.07 -7.19
C TRP A 126 13.54 0.90 -5.87
N VAL A 127 14.82 0.54 -5.91
CA VAL A 127 15.67 0.39 -4.73
C VAL A 127 16.09 1.77 -4.24
N LEU A 128 15.56 2.18 -3.09
CA LEU A 128 15.87 3.46 -2.45
C LEU A 128 17.16 3.38 -1.62
N GLU A 129 17.33 2.27 -0.90
CA GLU A 129 18.45 2.04 0.01
C GLU A 129 18.81 0.55 0.05
N GLY A 130 20.09 0.26 0.26
CA GLY A 130 20.59 -1.11 0.39
C GLY A 130 20.73 -1.85 -0.94
N THR A 131 20.79 -3.17 -0.84
CA THR A 131 20.90 -4.11 -1.96
C THR A 131 19.90 -5.23 -1.74
N ILE A 132 19.22 -5.65 -2.81
CA ILE A 132 18.25 -6.77 -2.74
C ILE A 132 18.55 -7.78 -3.84
N THR A 133 17.98 -8.96 -3.69
CA THR A 133 17.88 -9.94 -4.76
C THR A 133 16.41 -10.13 -5.13
N ALA A 134 16.05 -9.76 -6.35
CA ALA A 134 14.75 -10.04 -6.94
C ALA A 134 14.78 -11.41 -7.60
N VAL A 135 13.80 -12.26 -7.29
CA VAL A 135 13.66 -13.61 -7.84
C VAL A 135 12.28 -13.76 -8.47
N GLN A 136 12.22 -14.08 -9.76
CA GLN A 136 10.99 -14.35 -10.48
C GLN A 136 11.16 -15.60 -11.35
N GLY A 137 10.39 -16.64 -11.11
CA GLY A 137 10.64 -17.94 -11.72
C GLY A 137 12.07 -18.41 -11.46
N ASP A 138 12.80 -18.72 -12.53
CA ASP A 138 14.20 -19.16 -12.48
C ASP A 138 15.21 -17.99 -12.57
N GLN A 139 14.72 -16.78 -12.75
CA GLN A 139 15.57 -15.60 -12.88
C GLN A 139 15.91 -15.00 -11.54
N ARG A 140 17.15 -14.52 -11.40
CA ARG A 140 17.65 -13.91 -10.17
C ARG A 140 18.51 -12.69 -10.50
N PHE A 141 18.19 -11.55 -9.91
CA PHE A 141 18.86 -10.29 -10.12
C PHE A 141 19.27 -9.66 -8.80
N VAL A 142 20.54 -9.30 -8.68
CA VAL A 142 21.05 -8.49 -7.56
C VAL A 142 20.95 -7.03 -7.96
N LEU A 143 20.25 -6.23 -7.18
CA LEU A 143 19.92 -4.84 -7.47
C LEU A 143 20.32 -3.96 -6.29
N ALA A 144 20.98 -2.84 -6.61
CA ALA A 144 21.49 -1.89 -5.63
C ALA A 144 20.67 -0.58 -5.66
N ARG A 145 20.97 0.32 -4.74
CA ARG A 145 20.38 1.66 -4.69
C ARG A 145 20.42 2.36 -6.05
N GLY A 146 19.26 2.83 -6.51
CA GLY A 146 19.06 3.51 -7.79
C GLY A 146 18.57 2.59 -8.89
N ASP A 147 18.71 1.27 -8.75
CA ASP A 147 18.19 0.31 -9.73
C ASP A 147 16.68 0.18 -9.62
N SER A 148 16.06 -0.19 -10.73
CA SER A 148 14.63 -0.49 -10.79
C SER A 148 14.38 -1.77 -11.57
N PHE A 149 13.26 -2.43 -11.29
CA PHE A 149 12.80 -3.60 -12.01
C PHE A 149 11.27 -3.64 -12.07
N HIS A 150 10.77 -4.31 -13.07
CA HIS A 150 9.36 -4.47 -13.33
C HIS A 150 9.08 -5.95 -13.60
N TRP A 151 8.01 -6.49 -13.00
CA TRP A 151 7.59 -7.85 -13.23
C TRP A 151 6.07 -8.01 -13.33
N ASP A 152 5.67 -9.10 -13.98
CA ASP A 152 4.30 -9.57 -13.96
C ASP A 152 4.04 -10.31 -12.64
N GLY A 153 3.08 -9.83 -11.86
CA GLY A 153 2.73 -10.42 -10.57
C GLY A 153 2.21 -11.87 -10.65
N SER A 154 1.73 -12.32 -11.82
CA SER A 154 1.24 -13.69 -12.00
C SER A 154 2.34 -14.74 -11.99
N VAL A 155 3.58 -14.35 -12.29
CA VAL A 155 4.74 -15.24 -12.22
C VAL A 155 5.23 -15.32 -10.75
N PRO A 156 5.41 -16.52 -10.17
CA PRO A 156 5.89 -16.66 -8.81
C PRO A 156 7.19 -15.90 -8.56
N HIS A 157 7.18 -15.03 -7.53
CA HIS A 157 8.28 -14.12 -7.24
C HIS A 157 8.49 -13.92 -5.74
N ARG A 158 9.67 -13.42 -5.39
CA ARG A 158 10.04 -12.98 -4.04
C ARG A 158 11.18 -11.98 -4.08
N ILE A 159 11.37 -11.26 -2.99
CA ILE A 159 12.50 -10.37 -2.76
C ILE A 159 13.26 -10.88 -1.54
N GLU A 160 14.59 -10.88 -1.63
CA GLU A 160 15.51 -11.27 -0.58
C GLU A 160 16.47 -10.11 -0.30
N ASN A 161 16.91 -10.00 0.94
CA ASN A 161 17.97 -9.06 1.33
C ASN A 161 19.12 -9.85 1.99
N HIS A 162 20.19 -10.07 1.26
CA HIS A 162 21.42 -10.70 1.74
C HIS A 162 22.46 -9.67 2.20
N GLY A 163 22.13 -8.37 2.13
CA GLY A 163 23.00 -7.30 2.57
C GLY A 163 23.06 -7.17 4.11
N PRO A 164 24.02 -6.41 4.63
CA PRO A 164 24.19 -6.24 6.08
C PRO A 164 23.20 -5.25 6.72
N GLU A 165 22.49 -4.47 5.90
CA GLU A 165 21.59 -3.41 6.35
C GLU A 165 20.16 -3.62 5.86
N VAL A 166 19.21 -2.89 6.44
CA VAL A 166 17.83 -2.85 5.97
C VAL A 166 17.80 -2.28 4.54
N ALA A 167 17.16 -2.98 3.63
CA ALA A 167 16.90 -2.47 2.29
C ALA A 167 15.52 -1.80 2.23
N ARG A 168 15.41 -0.71 1.45
CA ARG A 168 14.16 0.02 1.24
C ARG A 168 13.82 0.08 -0.24
N LEU A 169 12.59 -0.28 -0.58
CA LEU A 169 12.07 -0.25 -1.93
C LEU A 169 10.79 0.56 -2.00
N LEU A 170 10.70 1.40 -3.03
CA LEU A 170 9.42 1.94 -3.46
C LEU A 170 8.80 0.99 -4.46
N VAL A 171 7.53 0.66 -4.27
CA VAL A 171 6.75 -0.22 -5.14
C VAL A 171 5.54 0.53 -5.65
N ALA A 172 5.33 0.48 -6.96
CA ALA A 172 4.09 0.87 -7.61
C ALA A 172 3.46 -0.38 -8.23
N ARG A 173 2.19 -0.67 -7.93
CA ARG A 173 1.50 -1.83 -8.48
C ARG A 173 0.05 -1.55 -8.88
N THR A 174 -0.42 -2.33 -9.82
CA THR A 174 -1.80 -2.32 -10.31
C THR A 174 -2.23 -3.72 -10.79
N PRO A 175 -3.45 -4.20 -10.44
CA PRO A 175 -4.37 -3.61 -9.48
C PRO A 175 -3.85 -3.69 -8.03
N PRO A 176 -4.43 -2.91 -7.10
CA PRO A 176 -4.07 -3.00 -5.68
C PRO A 176 -4.31 -4.39 -5.12
N GLY A 177 -3.32 -4.92 -4.41
CA GLY A 177 -3.30 -6.33 -3.97
C GLY A 177 -3.92 -6.59 -2.58
N PHE A 178 -5.06 -5.99 -2.24
CA PHE A 178 -5.65 -6.10 -0.90
C PHE A 178 -6.34 -7.42 -0.53
N LEU A 179 -6.48 -8.37 -1.45
CA LEU A 179 -7.42 -9.49 -1.26
C LEU A 179 -6.96 -10.59 -0.31
N ASN A 180 -5.69 -10.65 0.12
CA ASN A 180 -5.17 -11.71 1.01
C ASN A 180 -4.21 -11.18 2.08
N VAL A 181 -4.47 -9.99 2.62
CA VAL A 181 -3.60 -9.38 3.63
C VAL A 181 -4.08 -9.70 5.03
N THR A 182 -3.27 -10.39 5.82
CA THR A 182 -3.44 -10.46 7.26
C THR A 182 -2.79 -9.21 7.87
N PHE A 183 -3.61 -8.33 8.47
CA PHE A 183 -3.11 -7.14 9.15
C PHE A 183 -2.65 -7.52 10.55
N TYR A 184 -1.37 -7.28 10.86
CA TYR A 184 -0.83 -7.29 12.21
C TYR A 184 -0.58 -5.84 12.61
N GLU A 185 -0.98 -5.46 13.81
CA GLU A 185 -0.59 -4.17 14.36
C GLU A 185 0.93 -4.13 14.54
N ALA A 186 1.58 -3.08 14.04
CA ALA A 186 2.99 -2.85 14.31
C ALA A 186 3.19 -2.77 15.83
N ARG A 187 4.14 -3.54 16.38
CA ARG A 187 4.56 -3.32 17.77
C ARG A 187 5.03 -1.87 17.88
N PRO A 188 4.55 -1.11 18.86
CA PRO A 188 5.10 0.22 19.09
C PRO A 188 6.61 0.09 19.29
N GLU A 189 7.38 0.94 18.59
CA GLU A 189 8.81 1.04 18.81
C GLU A 189 9.03 1.16 20.33
N ARG A 190 9.84 0.26 20.89
CA ARG A 190 10.27 0.42 22.28
C ARG A 190 10.99 1.76 22.33
N ALA A 191 10.40 2.71 23.03
CA ALA A 191 11.12 3.92 23.38
C ALA A 191 12.44 3.48 24.01
N ASP A 192 13.53 3.97 23.43
CA ASP A 192 14.88 3.72 23.93
C ASP A 192 14.99 4.29 25.35
N GLU A 193 14.85 3.44 26.37
CA GLU A 193 14.98 3.78 27.78
C GLU A 193 16.44 3.90 28.21
N SER A 194 17.33 4.33 27.32
CA SER A 194 18.74 4.57 27.65
C SER A 194 19.15 6.04 27.50
N VAL A 195 18.39 6.98 28.09
CA VAL A 195 18.92 8.30 28.38
C VAL A 195 18.81 8.51 29.89
N GLY A 196 19.99 8.38 30.52
CA GLY A 196 20.18 8.51 31.96
C GLY A 196 19.61 9.80 32.51
N SER A 197 19.04 9.66 33.68
CA SER A 197 18.59 10.73 34.56
C SER A 197 19.74 11.63 34.97
N GLU A 198 19.99 12.72 34.26
CA GLU A 198 20.68 13.89 34.82
C GLU A 198 19.66 15.02 34.95
N ARG A 199 19.35 15.38 36.18
CA ARG A 199 18.54 16.54 36.51
C ARG A 199 19.34 17.81 36.17
N PRO A 200 18.85 18.72 35.33
CA PRO A 200 19.49 20.02 35.18
C PRO A 200 19.10 20.95 36.33
N SER A 201 20.09 21.52 36.96
CA SER A 201 19.99 22.63 37.89
C SER A 201 19.36 23.87 37.27
N ARG A 202 18.51 24.54 38.06
CA ARG A 202 17.82 25.78 37.69
C ARG A 202 18.84 26.90 37.37
N GLY A 203 18.88 27.33 36.09
CA GLY A 203 19.56 28.54 35.63
C GLY A 203 18.59 29.42 34.83
N ARG A 204 18.54 30.71 35.14
CA ARG A 204 17.69 31.77 34.61
C ARG A 204 17.85 31.99 33.09
N PRO A 205 16.82 32.46 32.36
CA PRO A 205 16.86 32.60 30.91
C PRO A 205 17.61 33.89 30.48
N ALA A 206 18.58 33.74 29.60
CA ALA A 206 19.13 34.84 28.82
C ALA A 206 18.41 34.99 27.49
N ARG A 207 17.92 36.17 27.20
CA ARG A 207 17.30 36.57 25.92
C ARG A 207 18.32 36.46 24.79
N ARG A 208 18.02 35.70 23.75
CA ARG A 208 18.80 35.68 22.51
C ARG A 208 17.98 36.11 21.32
N ARG A 209 18.53 37.09 20.60
CA ARG A 209 18.00 37.70 19.37
C ARG A 209 18.03 36.71 18.22
N LEU A 210 16.98 36.76 17.35
CA LEU A 210 16.87 36.06 16.08
C LEU A 210 17.87 36.65 15.06
N PRO A 211 18.54 35.82 14.25
CA PRO A 211 19.18 36.29 13.03
C PRO A 211 18.24 36.22 11.84
N ARG A 212 18.40 37.20 10.96
CA ARG A 212 17.65 37.44 9.73
C ARG A 212 17.97 36.37 8.67
N GLU A 213 16.95 36.03 7.89
CA GLU A 213 17.01 35.26 6.65
C GLU A 213 18.01 35.86 5.64
N SER A 214 18.79 34.98 5.00
CA SER A 214 19.41 35.29 3.72
C SER A 214 19.08 34.18 2.73
N HIS A 215 18.40 34.61 1.67
CA HIS A 215 18.09 33.85 0.47
C HIS A 215 19.33 33.44 -0.33
N ARG A 216 19.18 32.33 -1.04
CA ARG A 216 19.68 31.99 -2.38
C ARG A 216 20.60 30.79 -2.53
N LYS A 217 20.16 30.04 -3.52
CA LYS A 217 20.82 29.27 -4.62
C LYS A 217 20.86 27.77 -4.34
N GLY A 218 20.41 26.92 -5.22
CA GLY A 218 20.48 26.73 -6.63
C GLY A 218 20.77 25.25 -6.84
N TRP A 219 19.95 24.53 -7.58
CA TRP A 219 20.14 23.12 -7.92
C TRP A 219 21.22 22.98 -8.99
N PRO A 220 22.13 22.02 -8.93
CA PRO A 220 22.94 21.61 -10.07
C PRO A 220 22.24 20.50 -10.85
N GLN A 221 22.48 20.53 -12.12
CA GLN A 221 22.00 19.63 -13.18
C GLN A 221 22.46 18.18 -12.99
#